data_f2126c3430de16300f19542768d20783
#
_entry.id   f2126c3430de16300f19542768d20783
#
_cell.length_a   1.000
_cell.length_b   1.000
_cell.length_c   1.000
_cell.angle_alpha   90.00
_cell.angle_beta   90.00
_cell.angle_gamma   90.00
#
_symmetry.space_group_name_H-M   'P 1'
#
loop_
_entity.id
_entity.type
_entity.pdbx_description
1 polymer ?
#
loop_
_entity_poly.entity_id
_entity_poly.type
_entity_poly.pdbx_seq_one_letter_code
_entity_poly.pdbx_strand_id
1 'polypeptide(L)'
;MATKKPFEMIDVTLRDAHQCLWSTRMTTPHMYPALADIDQAGYGYINILGGAVFDVMVRFLREDPWKRMRFLSEQLSTPTDALTRGQSIYTFELFPDDVVELNVELLAQSGIRVLTVYDALNDNRNIESSVKAGKKHGMLINAMLTYALSPVHDDAYFIARTRELVKLGADFISVKDPTGLLTPERAATLFPAVVSAAAGIPIKLHSHCQSGLAPLVYEEAIKAGFAYGYVATDCLANGASLPSVLDVYASAQKLGRAPKMNHSALQKVDEYFDWICARDNFARGEKATYDPALYEHQIPGGMISNLRAQLATMGISHREAEILEETARVREDLGYPILVSPFAQYIVTQAVLNVMQGERYKTIPDEIKLYLKGHYGRLAGKPSAKVMGRANVDYDASRRPGELIEPALPGLRKKWGRSISKEQLSLHAFYPEHLAIGLRDGAQEALKQGPALQPFTELVKYLVMKKEYRKIRTKLGGIELSFSS
;
A
#
# COMPACT_ATOMS: atom_id res chain seq x y z
N MET A 1 26.97 -27.85 4.32
CA MET A 1 25.67 -27.42 3.75
C MET A 1 25.81 -25.97 3.30
N ALA A 2 25.48 -25.64 2.05
CA ALA A 2 25.48 -24.23 1.61
C ALA A 2 24.50 -23.45 2.48
N THR A 3 24.93 -22.34 3.05
CA THR A 3 24.07 -21.46 3.85
C THR A 3 22.97 -20.93 2.95
N LYS A 4 21.70 -21.23 3.26
CA LYS A 4 20.56 -20.67 2.55
C LYS A 4 20.60 -19.15 2.68
N LYS A 5 20.31 -18.42 1.59
CA LYS A 5 20.18 -16.95 1.65
C LYS A 5 19.10 -16.56 2.67
N PRO A 6 19.31 -15.52 3.48
CA PRO A 6 18.30 -15.06 4.43
C PRO A 6 17.01 -14.62 3.70
N PHE A 7 15.89 -14.65 4.42
CA PHE A 7 14.63 -14.05 4.01
C PHE A 7 14.58 -12.65 4.63
N GLU A 8 14.88 -11.65 3.84
CA GLU A 8 14.98 -10.27 4.30
C GLU A 8 13.59 -9.64 4.54
N MET A 9 13.51 -8.67 5.44
CA MET A 9 12.25 -8.02 5.80
C MET A 9 12.19 -6.60 5.27
N ILE A 10 11.01 -6.18 4.86
CA ILE A 10 10.70 -4.83 4.39
C ILE A 10 9.71 -4.22 5.36
N ASP A 11 10.08 -3.13 6.00
CA ASP A 11 9.17 -2.41 6.89
C ASP A 11 8.08 -1.69 6.12
N VAL A 12 6.84 -1.79 6.60
CA VAL A 12 5.68 -1.04 6.11
C VAL A 12 4.98 -0.23 7.20
N THR A 13 5.56 -0.14 8.38
CA THR A 13 5.01 0.61 9.51
C THR A 13 4.68 2.03 9.13
N LEU A 14 5.60 2.69 8.39
CA LEU A 14 5.46 4.07 7.94
C LEU A 14 4.57 4.25 6.70
N ARG A 15 4.02 3.17 6.15
CA ARG A 15 3.17 3.24 4.96
C ARG A 15 1.89 2.45 5.07
N ASP A 16 1.96 1.10 4.90
CA ASP A 16 0.74 0.29 4.76
C ASP A 16 0.04 0.03 6.10
N ALA A 17 0.79 -0.15 7.17
CA ALA A 17 0.24 -0.42 8.48
C ALA A 17 -0.69 0.72 8.94
N HIS A 18 -0.21 1.97 8.95
CA HIS A 18 -1.06 3.11 9.31
C HIS A 18 -2.12 3.44 8.25
N GLN A 19 -1.87 3.09 6.98
CA GLN A 19 -2.90 3.20 5.95
C GLN A 19 -4.10 2.33 6.28
N CYS A 20 -3.86 1.10 6.74
CA CYS A 20 -4.90 0.14 7.06
C CYS A 20 -5.59 0.39 8.41
N LEU A 21 -4.82 0.77 9.44
CA LEU A 21 -5.31 0.87 10.81
C LEU A 21 -5.70 2.29 11.24
N TRP A 22 -5.01 3.31 10.72
CA TRP A 22 -5.20 4.71 11.12
C TRP A 22 -5.81 5.56 10.01
N SER A 23 -6.50 4.95 9.07
CA SER A 23 -7.06 5.65 7.90
C SER A 23 -6.05 6.61 7.25
N THR A 24 -4.78 6.20 7.21
CA THR A 24 -3.66 6.95 6.63
C THR A 24 -3.33 8.26 7.38
N ARG A 25 -3.65 8.40 8.66
CA ARG A 25 -3.52 9.66 9.42
C ARG A 25 -2.17 9.88 10.11
N MET A 26 -1.17 9.02 9.89
CA MET A 26 0.18 9.22 10.43
C MET A 26 0.84 10.45 9.76
N THR A 27 1.21 11.44 10.57
CA THR A 27 1.91 12.66 10.14
C THR A 27 3.42 12.49 10.17
N THR A 28 4.19 13.39 9.54
CA THR A 28 5.67 13.35 9.64
C THR A 28 6.17 13.50 11.08
N PRO A 29 5.58 14.36 11.94
CA PRO A 29 5.91 14.37 13.37
C PRO A 29 5.75 13.02 14.09
N HIS A 30 4.72 12.22 13.74
CA HIS A 30 4.56 10.87 14.31
C HIS A 30 5.67 9.90 13.88
N MET A 31 6.22 10.05 12.67
CA MET A 31 7.24 9.16 12.13
C MET A 31 8.63 9.46 12.70
N TYR A 32 8.95 10.74 12.83
CA TYR A 32 10.31 11.22 13.07
C TYR A 32 11.01 10.59 14.27
N PRO A 33 10.40 10.50 15.49
CA PRO A 33 11.09 9.94 16.65
C PRO A 33 11.47 8.46 16.53
N ALA A 34 10.76 7.69 15.67
CA ALA A 34 11.02 6.27 15.48
C ALA A 34 12.06 5.99 14.38
N LEU A 35 12.41 6.97 13.54
CA LEU A 35 13.22 6.72 12.33
C LEU A 35 14.59 6.10 12.64
N ALA A 36 15.27 6.57 13.67
CA ALA A 36 16.60 6.06 14.02
C ALA A 36 16.56 4.58 14.46
N ASP A 37 15.54 4.19 15.21
CA ASP A 37 15.39 2.78 15.65
C ASP A 37 14.89 1.91 14.48
N ILE A 38 14.01 2.41 13.60
CA ILE A 38 13.60 1.70 12.36
C ILE A 38 14.83 1.47 11.47
N ASP A 39 15.66 2.48 11.28
CA ASP A 39 16.88 2.39 10.45
C ASP A 39 17.89 1.36 10.99
N GLN A 40 17.99 1.23 12.31
CA GLN A 40 18.86 0.29 12.99
C GLN A 40 18.27 -1.12 13.17
N ALA A 41 16.98 -1.32 12.84
CA ALA A 41 16.29 -2.58 13.07
C ALA A 41 16.80 -3.73 12.20
N GLY A 42 17.43 -3.42 11.05
CA GLY A 42 17.99 -4.43 10.13
C GLY A 42 17.06 -4.81 8.99
N TYR A 43 16.15 -3.94 8.61
CA TYR A 43 15.33 -4.10 7.42
C TYR A 43 16.15 -3.97 6.13
N GLY A 44 15.82 -4.75 5.10
CA GLY A 44 16.42 -4.60 3.77
C GLY A 44 15.95 -3.35 3.03
N TYR A 45 14.70 -2.96 3.26
CA TYR A 45 14.06 -1.75 2.71
C TYR A 45 13.02 -1.21 3.68
N ILE A 46 12.74 0.10 3.60
CA ILE A 46 11.65 0.77 4.34
C ILE A 46 10.68 1.36 3.33
N ASN A 47 9.44 0.88 3.32
CA ASN A 47 8.39 1.38 2.44
C ASN A 47 7.73 2.61 3.07
N ILE A 48 7.90 3.79 2.48
CA ILE A 48 7.49 5.08 3.06
C ILE A 48 6.35 5.77 2.31
N LEU A 49 6.01 5.30 1.13
CA LEU A 49 4.97 5.93 0.30
C LEU A 49 4.09 4.89 -0.40
N GLY A 50 2.80 5.22 -0.51
CA GLY A 50 1.81 4.54 -1.34
C GLY A 50 0.76 5.51 -1.84
N GLY A 51 -0.08 5.07 -2.78
CA GLY A 51 -1.08 5.95 -3.40
C GLY A 51 -1.99 6.66 -2.41
N ALA A 52 -2.56 5.91 -1.45
CA ALA A 52 -3.43 6.50 -0.43
C ALA A 52 -2.65 7.44 0.52
N VAL A 53 -1.38 7.12 0.83
CA VAL A 53 -0.55 7.98 1.69
C VAL A 53 -0.33 9.33 1.03
N PHE A 54 0.06 9.36 -0.26
CA PHE A 54 0.22 10.61 -1.00
C PHE A 54 -1.09 11.41 -1.07
N ASP A 55 -2.17 10.76 -1.43
CA ASP A 55 -3.48 11.41 -1.58
C ASP A 55 -3.99 12.00 -0.25
N VAL A 56 -3.87 11.26 0.85
CA VAL A 56 -4.28 11.73 2.18
C VAL A 56 -3.38 12.85 2.69
N MET A 57 -2.08 12.82 2.41
CA MET A 57 -1.20 13.96 2.74
C MET A 57 -1.72 15.25 2.13
N VAL A 58 -2.09 15.24 0.85
CA VAL A 58 -2.57 16.44 0.15
C VAL A 58 -3.97 16.84 0.60
N ARG A 59 -4.93 15.91 0.60
CA ARG A 59 -6.35 16.21 0.82
C ARG A 59 -6.71 16.47 2.26
N PHE A 60 -6.14 15.71 3.18
CA PHE A 60 -6.60 15.68 4.58
C PHE A 60 -5.55 16.21 5.56
N LEU A 61 -4.30 15.77 5.46
CA LEU A 61 -3.25 16.26 6.33
C LEU A 61 -2.76 17.65 5.92
N ARG A 62 -3.02 18.06 4.68
CA ARG A 62 -2.53 19.32 4.10
C ARG A 62 -1.01 19.43 4.22
N GLU A 63 -0.29 18.34 4.07
CA GLU A 63 1.15 18.23 4.21
C GLU A 63 1.79 17.98 2.84
N ASP A 64 2.95 18.65 2.60
CA ASP A 64 3.69 18.54 1.34
C ASP A 64 4.34 17.14 1.22
N PRO A 65 3.88 16.30 0.28
CA PRO A 65 4.39 14.94 0.15
C PRO A 65 5.85 14.89 -0.32
N TRP A 66 6.29 15.84 -1.17
CA TRP A 66 7.65 15.86 -1.68
C TRP A 66 8.65 16.21 -0.58
N LYS A 67 8.30 17.16 0.30
CA LYS A 67 9.11 17.51 1.48
C LYS A 67 9.19 16.34 2.47
N ARG A 68 8.06 15.64 2.72
CA ARG A 68 8.08 14.45 3.59
C ARG A 68 9.02 13.38 3.04
N MET A 69 8.90 13.04 1.75
CA MET A 69 9.72 11.98 1.16
C MET A 69 11.22 12.29 1.21
N ARG A 70 11.61 13.52 0.87
CA ARG A 70 13.02 13.95 1.01
C ARG A 70 13.49 13.83 2.45
N PHE A 71 12.72 14.38 3.38
CA PHE A 71 13.07 14.35 4.80
C PHE A 71 13.25 12.91 5.30
N LEU A 72 12.30 12.00 5.03
CA LEU A 72 12.42 10.62 5.46
C LEU A 72 13.63 9.92 4.81
N SER A 73 13.86 10.13 3.51
CA SER A 73 15.01 9.53 2.80
C SER A 73 16.35 10.08 3.29
N GLU A 74 16.41 11.32 3.77
CA GLU A 74 17.61 11.92 4.36
C GLU A 74 17.89 11.42 5.78
N GLN A 75 16.85 11.03 6.54
CA GLN A 75 16.98 10.52 7.89
C GLN A 75 17.30 9.00 7.95
N LEU A 76 17.10 8.28 6.85
CA LEU A 76 17.23 6.82 6.78
C LEU A 76 18.44 6.45 5.91
N SER A 77 19.34 5.61 6.45
CA SER A 77 20.42 4.98 5.69
C SER A 77 19.94 3.73 4.94
N THR A 78 18.95 3.05 5.49
CA THR A 78 18.27 1.92 4.84
C THR A 78 17.52 2.39 3.60
N PRO A 79 17.69 1.74 2.44
CA PRO A 79 17.07 2.18 1.20
C PRO A 79 15.54 2.26 1.30
N THR A 80 14.98 3.37 0.82
CA THR A 80 13.53 3.62 0.84
C THR A 80 12.84 3.11 -0.41
N ASP A 81 11.58 2.67 -0.22
CA ASP A 81 10.69 2.14 -1.24
C ASP A 81 9.41 2.98 -1.31
N ALA A 82 8.97 3.32 -2.53
CA ALA A 82 7.73 4.02 -2.79
C ALA A 82 6.86 3.26 -3.79
N LEU A 83 5.58 3.10 -3.44
CA LEU A 83 4.61 2.39 -4.27
C LEU A 83 3.73 3.35 -5.06
N THR A 84 3.63 3.11 -6.38
CA THR A 84 2.73 3.82 -7.29
C THR A 84 1.82 2.85 -8.05
N ARG A 85 0.70 3.37 -8.57
CA ARG A 85 -0.22 2.58 -9.39
C ARG A 85 -0.05 2.97 -10.87
N GLY A 86 0.84 2.34 -11.58
CA GLY A 86 1.00 2.52 -13.01
C GLY A 86 0.53 3.89 -13.55
N GLN A 87 -0.44 3.87 -14.44
CA GLN A 87 -0.97 5.07 -15.08
C GLN A 87 -1.85 5.94 -14.15
N SER A 88 -2.38 5.39 -13.03
CA SER A 88 -3.18 6.16 -12.05
C SER A 88 -2.34 6.85 -10.98
N ILE A 89 -1.07 6.53 -10.87
CA ILE A 89 -0.09 7.07 -9.91
C ILE A 89 -0.60 7.01 -8.46
N TYR A 90 -1.27 8.04 -7.97
CA TYR A 90 -1.81 8.14 -6.59
C TYR A 90 -3.33 8.30 -6.53
N THR A 91 -3.95 8.66 -7.64
CA THR A 91 -5.39 8.95 -7.73
C THR A 91 -6.17 7.79 -8.36
N PHE A 92 -7.41 8.00 -8.73
CA PHE A 92 -8.24 7.04 -9.49
C PHE A 92 -8.35 7.40 -10.97
N GLU A 93 -7.83 8.57 -11.35
CA GLU A 93 -7.77 9.03 -12.74
C GLU A 93 -6.53 8.45 -13.42
N LEU A 94 -6.58 8.36 -14.75
CA LEU A 94 -5.44 7.96 -15.56
C LEU A 94 -4.67 9.20 -16.02
N PHE A 95 -3.35 9.15 -15.93
CA PHE A 95 -2.47 10.22 -16.36
C PHE A 95 -1.69 9.85 -17.64
N PRO A 96 -1.33 10.82 -18.48
CA PRO A 96 -0.45 10.59 -19.63
C PRO A 96 0.97 10.23 -19.17
N ASP A 97 1.73 9.64 -20.08
CA ASP A 97 3.08 9.16 -19.81
C ASP A 97 4.02 10.26 -19.31
N ASP A 98 3.91 11.49 -19.81
CA ASP A 98 4.75 12.60 -19.38
C ASP A 98 4.56 12.97 -17.88
N VAL A 99 3.34 12.84 -17.37
CA VAL A 99 3.04 13.03 -15.93
C VAL A 99 3.56 11.85 -15.11
N VAL A 100 3.45 10.62 -15.61
CA VAL A 100 4.03 9.43 -14.98
C VAL A 100 5.55 9.55 -14.88
N GLU A 101 6.22 9.95 -15.97
CA GLU A 101 7.68 10.16 -16.00
C GLU A 101 8.11 11.25 -15.02
N LEU A 102 7.39 12.39 -14.98
CA LEU A 102 7.65 13.47 -14.02
C LEU A 102 7.53 12.97 -12.57
N ASN A 103 6.50 12.18 -12.26
CA ASN A 103 6.34 11.61 -10.93
C ASN A 103 7.52 10.73 -10.52
N VAL A 104 7.96 9.83 -11.41
CA VAL A 104 9.09 8.93 -11.13
C VAL A 104 10.40 9.71 -10.99
N GLU A 105 10.62 10.74 -11.80
CA GLU A 105 11.76 11.65 -11.67
C GLU A 105 11.79 12.30 -10.28
N LEU A 106 10.65 12.81 -9.81
CA LEU A 106 10.53 13.44 -8.49
C LEU A 106 10.74 12.45 -7.33
N LEU A 107 10.27 11.21 -7.46
CA LEU A 107 10.56 10.16 -6.49
C LEU A 107 12.08 9.90 -6.38
N ALA A 108 12.76 9.75 -7.51
CA ALA A 108 14.20 9.55 -7.54
C ALA A 108 14.95 10.76 -6.94
N GLN A 109 14.55 11.99 -7.27
CA GLN A 109 15.10 13.22 -6.71
C GLN A 109 14.83 13.37 -5.20
N SER A 110 13.77 12.76 -4.69
CA SER A 110 13.47 12.69 -3.26
C SER A 110 14.25 11.62 -2.50
N GLY A 111 15.20 10.93 -3.15
CA GLY A 111 16.04 9.93 -2.51
C GLY A 111 15.47 8.50 -2.49
N ILE A 112 14.32 8.27 -3.11
CA ILE A 112 13.72 6.92 -3.18
C ILE A 112 14.61 6.02 -4.05
N ARG A 113 14.94 4.84 -3.52
CA ARG A 113 15.82 3.85 -4.19
C ARG A 113 15.06 2.78 -4.93
N VAL A 114 13.90 2.37 -4.42
CA VAL A 114 13.07 1.33 -5.03
C VAL A 114 11.75 1.94 -5.47
N LEU A 115 11.44 1.81 -6.76
CA LEU A 115 10.13 2.10 -7.31
C LEU A 115 9.32 0.81 -7.30
N THR A 116 8.38 0.70 -6.39
CA THR A 116 7.36 -0.34 -6.41
C THR A 116 6.18 0.11 -7.25
N VAL A 117 5.81 -0.68 -8.26
CA VAL A 117 4.74 -0.32 -9.19
C VAL A 117 3.85 -1.52 -9.50
N TYR A 118 2.54 -1.29 -9.57
CA TYR A 118 1.56 -2.29 -9.99
C TYR A 118 0.49 -1.67 -10.87
N ASP A 119 -0.18 -2.52 -11.62
CA ASP A 119 -1.44 -2.18 -12.28
C ASP A 119 -2.60 -2.94 -11.62
N ALA A 120 -3.72 -2.25 -11.43
CA ALA A 120 -4.87 -2.81 -10.70
C ALA A 120 -5.60 -3.93 -11.48
N LEU A 121 -5.35 -4.08 -12.79
CA LEU A 121 -5.82 -5.19 -13.63
C LEU A 121 -4.74 -6.23 -13.93
N ASN A 122 -3.51 -6.05 -13.40
CA ASN A 122 -2.32 -6.79 -13.83
C ASN A 122 -2.05 -6.68 -15.35
N ASP A 123 -2.47 -5.59 -16.00
CA ASP A 123 -2.04 -5.28 -17.35
C ASP A 123 -0.67 -4.61 -17.32
N ASN A 124 0.37 -5.42 -17.43
CA ASN A 124 1.75 -4.95 -17.25
C ASN A 124 2.19 -3.89 -18.29
N ARG A 125 1.42 -3.64 -19.34
CA ARG A 125 1.64 -2.51 -20.27
C ARG A 125 1.45 -1.16 -19.56
N ASN A 126 0.57 -1.09 -18.56
CA ASN A 126 0.27 0.13 -17.82
C ASN A 126 1.38 0.57 -16.87
N ILE A 127 2.38 -0.25 -16.64
CA ILE A 127 3.54 0.10 -15.83
C ILE A 127 4.80 0.39 -16.64
N GLU A 128 4.76 0.25 -17.98
CA GLU A 128 5.92 0.42 -18.84
C GLU A 128 6.58 1.79 -18.69
N SER A 129 5.81 2.88 -18.68
CA SER A 129 6.34 4.24 -18.54
C SER A 129 7.03 4.43 -17.19
N SER A 130 6.44 3.90 -16.09
CA SER A 130 7.04 3.93 -14.75
C SER A 130 8.36 3.14 -14.72
N VAL A 131 8.40 1.94 -15.33
CA VAL A 131 9.61 1.10 -15.39
C VAL A 131 10.72 1.80 -16.18
N LYS A 132 10.41 2.33 -17.36
CA LYS A 132 11.37 3.06 -18.20
C LYS A 132 11.93 4.29 -17.48
N ALA A 133 11.05 5.09 -16.86
CA ALA A 133 11.46 6.27 -16.12
C ALA A 133 12.31 5.90 -14.88
N GLY A 134 11.91 4.88 -14.13
CA GLY A 134 12.68 4.42 -12.97
C GLY A 134 14.08 3.96 -13.33
N LYS A 135 14.21 3.14 -14.38
CA LYS A 135 15.53 2.74 -14.92
C LYS A 135 16.37 3.93 -15.37
N LYS A 136 15.78 4.89 -16.08
CA LYS A 136 16.45 6.12 -16.51
C LYS A 136 17.03 6.92 -15.34
N HIS A 137 16.37 6.92 -14.20
CA HIS A 137 16.80 7.61 -12.98
C HIS A 137 17.58 6.71 -11.99
N GLY A 138 17.99 5.50 -12.41
CA GLY A 138 18.83 4.60 -11.60
C GLY A 138 18.11 3.97 -10.40
N MET A 139 16.79 3.91 -10.42
CA MET A 139 15.99 3.23 -9.39
C MET A 139 15.94 1.72 -9.65
N LEU A 140 15.87 0.94 -8.59
CA LEU A 140 15.50 -0.47 -8.66
C LEU A 140 13.99 -0.60 -8.83
N ILE A 141 13.56 -1.48 -9.74
CA ILE A 141 12.15 -1.67 -10.07
C ILE A 141 11.61 -2.91 -9.38
N ASN A 142 10.64 -2.72 -8.52
CA ASN A 142 9.83 -3.79 -7.93
C ASN A 142 8.44 -3.80 -8.57
N ALA A 143 8.22 -4.72 -9.51
CA ALA A 143 6.92 -4.85 -10.18
C ALA A 143 6.03 -5.83 -9.40
N MET A 144 4.82 -5.39 -9.04
CA MET A 144 3.89 -6.21 -8.26
C MET A 144 2.88 -6.91 -9.14
N LEU A 145 2.64 -8.18 -8.82
CA LEU A 145 1.59 -9.01 -9.36
C LEU A 145 0.51 -9.17 -8.29
N THR A 146 -0.67 -8.60 -8.52
CA THR A 146 -1.76 -8.62 -7.55
C THR A 146 -2.49 -9.96 -7.61
N TYR A 147 -2.56 -10.65 -6.47
CA TYR A 147 -3.29 -11.89 -6.32
C TYR A 147 -4.79 -11.67 -6.24
N ALA A 148 -5.55 -12.54 -6.87
CA ALA A 148 -7.00 -12.63 -6.77
C ALA A 148 -7.43 -14.10 -6.91
N LEU A 149 -8.56 -14.42 -6.32
CA LEU A 149 -9.16 -15.75 -6.43
C LEU A 149 -10.36 -15.70 -7.37
N SER A 150 -10.30 -16.44 -8.48
CA SER A 150 -11.41 -16.59 -9.42
C SER A 150 -11.10 -17.68 -10.45
N PRO A 151 -12.09 -18.13 -11.25
CA PRO A 151 -11.85 -19.10 -12.32
C PRO A 151 -10.83 -18.66 -13.39
N VAL A 152 -10.59 -17.36 -13.55
CA VAL A 152 -9.65 -16.83 -14.56
C VAL A 152 -8.27 -16.53 -13.99
N HIS A 153 -8.10 -16.50 -12.67
CA HIS A 153 -6.84 -16.25 -11.99
C HIS A 153 -6.20 -17.56 -11.54
N ASP A 154 -5.90 -18.43 -12.51
CA ASP A 154 -5.24 -19.72 -12.31
C ASP A 154 -3.69 -19.60 -12.34
N ASP A 155 -2.99 -20.72 -12.19
CA ASP A 155 -1.52 -20.75 -12.24
C ASP A 155 -0.97 -20.27 -13.59
N ALA A 156 -1.63 -20.63 -14.68
CA ALA A 156 -1.20 -20.21 -16.02
C ALA A 156 -1.26 -18.70 -16.17
N TYR A 157 -2.31 -18.06 -15.62
CA TYR A 157 -2.43 -16.60 -15.56
C TYR A 157 -1.26 -15.97 -14.81
N PHE A 158 -0.99 -16.42 -13.57
CA PHE A 158 0.09 -15.82 -12.76
C PHE A 158 1.48 -16.06 -13.36
N ILE A 159 1.73 -17.25 -13.92
CA ILE A 159 2.97 -17.56 -14.63
C ILE A 159 3.16 -16.64 -15.85
N ALA A 160 2.12 -16.43 -16.66
CA ALA A 160 2.18 -15.56 -17.81
C ALA A 160 2.48 -14.10 -17.41
N ARG A 161 1.77 -13.58 -16.41
CA ARG A 161 2.00 -12.22 -15.87
C ARG A 161 3.41 -12.07 -15.29
N THR A 162 3.91 -13.05 -14.55
CA THR A 162 5.28 -13.07 -14.03
C THR A 162 6.31 -12.96 -15.16
N ARG A 163 6.16 -13.75 -16.23
CA ARG A 163 7.05 -13.70 -17.39
C ARG A 163 7.02 -12.35 -18.13
N GLU A 164 5.87 -11.67 -18.14
CA GLU A 164 5.79 -10.31 -18.67
C GLU A 164 6.59 -9.33 -17.82
N LEU A 165 6.54 -9.41 -16.49
CA LEU A 165 7.32 -8.57 -15.59
C LEU A 165 8.83 -8.81 -15.75
N VAL A 166 9.25 -10.06 -15.97
CA VAL A 166 10.64 -10.39 -16.32
C VAL A 166 11.07 -9.67 -17.61
N LYS A 167 10.22 -9.73 -18.65
CA LYS A 167 10.49 -9.06 -19.96
C LYS A 167 10.54 -7.54 -19.85
N LEU A 168 9.77 -6.95 -18.94
CA LEU A 168 9.83 -5.51 -18.66
C LEU A 168 11.12 -5.08 -17.96
N GLY A 169 11.91 -6.03 -17.47
CA GLY A 169 13.18 -5.76 -16.79
C GLY A 169 13.02 -5.38 -15.32
N ALA A 170 12.04 -5.94 -14.62
CA ALA A 170 11.92 -5.80 -13.18
C ALA A 170 13.17 -6.32 -12.45
N ASP A 171 13.63 -5.62 -11.43
CA ASP A 171 14.73 -6.08 -10.56
C ASP A 171 14.22 -6.97 -9.43
N PHE A 172 12.96 -6.78 -9.04
CA PHE A 172 12.20 -7.60 -8.09
C PHE A 172 10.78 -7.80 -8.62
N ILE A 173 10.19 -8.94 -8.28
CA ILE A 173 8.77 -9.19 -8.50
C ILE A 173 8.11 -9.44 -7.15
N SER A 174 6.99 -8.77 -6.87
CA SER A 174 6.22 -9.00 -5.64
C SER A 174 4.91 -9.72 -5.95
N VAL A 175 4.60 -10.76 -5.19
CA VAL A 175 3.23 -11.27 -5.10
C VAL A 175 2.50 -10.44 -4.04
N LYS A 176 1.45 -9.73 -4.47
CA LYS A 176 0.65 -8.85 -3.60
C LYS A 176 -0.74 -9.43 -3.40
N ASP A 177 -1.04 -9.77 -2.17
CA ASP A 177 -2.36 -10.23 -1.72
C ASP A 177 -2.99 -9.16 -0.80
N PRO A 178 -3.72 -8.19 -1.38
CA PRO A 178 -4.22 -7.03 -0.64
C PRO A 178 -5.39 -7.37 0.30
N THR A 179 -5.99 -8.53 0.15
CA THR A 179 -7.14 -8.98 0.95
C THR A 179 -6.77 -10.13 1.90
N GLY A 180 -5.59 -10.76 1.73
CA GLY A 180 -5.21 -11.92 2.53
C GLY A 180 -5.96 -13.20 2.13
N LEU A 181 -6.19 -13.39 0.83
CA LEU A 181 -6.91 -14.54 0.28
C LEU A 181 -6.04 -15.79 0.07
N LEU A 182 -4.72 -15.63 0.07
CA LEU A 182 -3.82 -16.77 -0.03
C LEU A 182 -4.00 -17.70 1.18
N THR A 183 -4.17 -18.99 0.90
CA THR A 183 -4.07 -20.03 1.92
C THR A 183 -2.69 -20.68 1.85
N PRO A 184 -2.22 -21.35 2.92
CA PRO A 184 -0.95 -22.11 2.87
C PRO A 184 -0.92 -23.14 1.74
N GLU A 185 -2.03 -23.86 1.50
CA GLU A 185 -2.14 -24.87 0.45
C GLU A 185 -2.01 -24.22 -0.94
N ARG A 186 -2.67 -23.08 -1.15
CA ARG A 186 -2.58 -22.32 -2.40
C ARG A 186 -1.18 -21.76 -2.60
N ALA A 187 -0.56 -21.25 -1.57
CA ALA A 187 0.81 -20.74 -1.59
C ALA A 187 1.83 -21.84 -1.93
N ALA A 188 1.67 -23.03 -1.34
CA ALA A 188 2.55 -24.18 -1.59
C ALA A 188 2.55 -24.64 -3.06
N THR A 189 1.47 -24.42 -3.81
CA THR A 189 1.39 -24.75 -5.24
C THR A 189 1.82 -23.57 -6.13
N LEU A 190 1.33 -22.37 -5.86
CA LEU A 190 1.56 -21.19 -6.70
C LEU A 190 3.00 -20.65 -6.59
N PHE A 191 3.57 -20.57 -5.38
CA PHE A 191 4.85 -19.92 -5.18
C PHE A 191 6.03 -20.58 -5.91
N PRO A 192 6.18 -21.91 -5.92
CA PRO A 192 7.23 -22.54 -6.73
C PRO A 192 7.08 -22.26 -8.23
N ALA A 193 5.85 -22.19 -8.75
CA ALA A 193 5.59 -21.87 -10.14
C ALA A 193 5.97 -20.41 -10.48
N VAL A 194 5.65 -19.44 -9.60
CA VAL A 194 6.04 -18.04 -9.74
C VAL A 194 7.56 -17.89 -9.66
N VAL A 195 8.23 -18.54 -8.72
CA VAL A 195 9.70 -18.54 -8.60
C VAL A 195 10.36 -19.05 -9.88
N SER A 196 9.86 -20.17 -10.42
CA SER A 196 10.34 -20.71 -11.69
C SER A 196 10.14 -19.75 -12.85
N ALA A 197 8.96 -19.10 -12.94
CA ALA A 197 8.63 -18.17 -14.00
C ALA A 197 9.44 -16.87 -13.93
N ALA A 198 9.89 -16.49 -12.74
CA ALA A 198 10.68 -15.28 -12.47
C ALA A 198 12.13 -15.36 -12.96
N ALA A 199 12.59 -16.54 -13.43
CA ALA A 199 13.90 -16.72 -14.08
C ALA A 199 15.09 -16.18 -13.28
N GLY A 200 15.07 -16.32 -11.95
CA GLY A 200 16.14 -15.89 -11.05
C GLY A 200 15.97 -14.47 -10.49
N ILE A 201 14.97 -13.70 -10.90
CA ILE A 201 14.63 -12.42 -10.27
C ILE A 201 14.11 -12.70 -8.85
N PRO A 202 14.65 -12.00 -7.81
CA PRO A 202 14.19 -12.19 -6.44
C PRO A 202 12.70 -11.85 -6.26
N ILE A 203 11.97 -12.74 -5.58
CA ILE A 203 10.54 -12.58 -5.31
C ILE A 203 10.34 -12.02 -3.90
N LYS A 204 9.36 -11.12 -3.77
CA LYS A 204 8.90 -10.53 -2.50
C LYS A 204 7.45 -10.97 -2.24
N LEU A 205 7.07 -11.12 -0.96
CA LEU A 205 5.68 -11.37 -0.55
C LEU A 205 5.11 -10.17 0.18
N HIS A 206 3.92 -9.74 -0.24
CA HIS A 206 3.11 -8.72 0.41
C HIS A 206 1.69 -9.29 0.59
N SER A 207 1.39 -9.84 1.76
CA SER A 207 0.06 -10.43 2.04
C SER A 207 -0.50 -9.88 3.35
N HIS A 208 -1.73 -9.36 3.30
CA HIS A 208 -2.45 -8.85 4.45
C HIS A 208 -2.99 -9.96 5.34
N CYS A 209 -3.24 -9.63 6.62
CA CYS A 209 -3.65 -10.60 7.64
C CYS A 209 -5.16 -10.71 7.83
N GLN A 210 -5.98 -10.22 6.90
CA GLN A 210 -7.43 -10.14 7.09
C GLN A 210 -8.10 -11.52 7.30
N SER A 211 -7.58 -12.59 6.67
CA SER A 211 -8.02 -13.97 6.91
C SER A 211 -7.37 -14.63 8.14
N GLY A 212 -6.37 -14.00 8.74
CA GLY A 212 -5.54 -14.60 9.78
C GLY A 212 -4.48 -15.60 9.28
N LEU A 213 -4.46 -15.94 7.98
CA LEU A 213 -3.60 -16.99 7.41
C LEU A 213 -2.23 -16.46 6.92
N ALA A 214 -2.05 -15.15 6.78
CA ALA A 214 -0.82 -14.60 6.21
C ALA A 214 0.48 -15.09 6.88
N PRO A 215 0.61 -15.23 8.21
CA PRO A 215 1.84 -15.77 8.81
C PRO A 215 2.21 -17.17 8.27
N LEU A 216 1.24 -18.03 8.04
CA LEU A 216 1.46 -19.37 7.45
C LEU A 216 1.80 -19.28 5.96
N VAL A 217 1.20 -18.35 5.23
CA VAL A 217 1.55 -18.06 3.83
C VAL A 217 2.99 -17.57 3.70
N TYR A 218 3.49 -16.78 4.67
CA TYR A 218 4.90 -16.37 4.72
C TYR A 218 5.83 -17.57 4.96
N GLU A 219 5.45 -18.57 5.77
CA GLU A 219 6.23 -19.81 5.88
C GLU A 219 6.37 -20.51 4.52
N GLU A 220 5.30 -20.61 3.74
CA GLU A 220 5.36 -21.19 2.39
C GLU A 220 6.22 -20.37 1.43
N ALA A 221 6.19 -19.03 1.51
CA ALA A 221 7.07 -18.17 0.72
C ALA A 221 8.55 -18.39 1.07
N ILE A 222 8.88 -18.51 2.36
CA ILE A 222 10.23 -18.82 2.84
C ILE A 222 10.69 -20.18 2.32
N LYS A 223 9.83 -21.21 2.36
CA LYS A 223 10.13 -22.55 1.83
C LYS A 223 10.33 -22.53 0.32
N ALA A 224 9.50 -21.79 -0.42
CA ALA A 224 9.57 -21.67 -1.87
C ALA A 224 10.79 -20.89 -2.37
N GLY A 225 11.52 -20.18 -1.49
CA GLY A 225 12.74 -19.45 -1.86
C GLY A 225 12.52 -17.98 -2.12
N PHE A 226 11.42 -17.39 -1.72
CA PHE A 226 11.23 -15.93 -1.75
C PHE A 226 12.38 -15.23 -1.01
N ALA A 227 12.75 -14.04 -1.47
CA ALA A 227 13.87 -13.29 -0.94
C ALA A 227 13.47 -12.31 0.16
N TYR A 228 12.25 -11.75 0.10
CA TYR A 228 11.79 -10.70 1.00
C TYR A 228 10.33 -10.89 1.39
N GLY A 229 9.96 -10.35 2.57
CA GLY A 229 8.58 -10.21 3.02
C GLY A 229 8.31 -8.83 3.62
N TYR A 230 7.15 -8.28 3.30
CA TYR A 230 6.66 -7.03 3.89
C TYR A 230 6.05 -7.30 5.26
N VAL A 231 6.48 -6.56 6.27
CA VAL A 231 6.11 -6.74 7.68
C VAL A 231 5.88 -5.40 8.37
N ALA A 232 5.12 -5.40 9.46
CA ALA A 232 4.90 -4.22 10.29
C ALA A 232 5.40 -4.44 11.73
N THR A 233 5.63 -3.35 12.49
CA THR A 233 5.83 -3.44 13.94
C THR A 233 4.62 -4.08 14.61
N ASP A 234 4.81 -4.78 15.73
CA ASP A 234 3.77 -5.65 16.34
C ASP A 234 2.48 -4.92 16.65
N CYS A 235 2.54 -3.74 17.25
CA CYS A 235 1.34 -2.97 17.61
C CYS A 235 0.55 -2.48 16.38
N LEU A 236 1.16 -2.44 15.19
CA LEU A 236 0.51 -2.07 13.93
C LEU A 236 0.41 -3.23 12.93
N ALA A 237 0.65 -4.45 13.37
CA ALA A 237 0.55 -5.67 12.56
C ALA A 237 -0.80 -6.36 12.70
N ASN A 238 -1.06 -7.31 11.81
CA ASN A 238 -2.25 -8.16 11.81
C ASN A 238 -3.57 -7.48 11.39
N GLY A 239 -4.66 -8.22 11.40
CA GLY A 239 -5.97 -7.75 10.93
C GLY A 239 -5.93 -7.23 9.51
N ALA A 240 -6.34 -5.99 9.30
CA ALA A 240 -6.27 -5.35 7.97
C ALA A 240 -4.83 -5.02 7.53
N SER A 241 -3.85 -5.07 8.43
CA SER A 241 -2.43 -4.80 8.16
C SER A 241 -1.67 -6.06 7.71
N LEU A 242 -0.35 -5.98 7.70
CA LEU A 242 0.55 -7.07 7.34
C LEU A 242 1.00 -7.84 8.61
N PRO A 243 1.68 -8.99 8.45
CA PRO A 243 2.18 -9.74 9.60
C PRO A 243 3.18 -8.96 10.43
N SER A 244 3.26 -9.33 11.71
CA SER A 244 4.28 -8.87 12.63
C SER A 244 5.68 -9.26 12.14
N VAL A 245 6.63 -8.34 12.28
CA VAL A 245 8.04 -8.62 12.02
C VAL A 245 8.56 -9.75 12.89
N LEU A 246 8.12 -9.85 14.15
CA LEU A 246 8.57 -10.90 15.09
C LEU A 246 8.00 -12.27 14.71
N ASP A 247 6.72 -12.37 14.30
CA ASP A 247 6.11 -13.63 13.86
C ASP A 247 6.81 -14.17 12.59
N VAL A 248 7.08 -13.30 11.61
CA VAL A 248 7.78 -13.69 10.37
C VAL A 248 9.25 -14.01 10.64
N TYR A 249 9.91 -13.28 11.54
CA TYR A 249 11.28 -13.59 11.95
C TYR A 249 11.38 -14.98 12.59
N ALA A 250 10.46 -15.32 13.50
CA ALA A 250 10.40 -16.63 14.13
C ALA A 250 10.24 -17.77 13.09
N SER A 251 9.36 -17.56 12.09
CA SER A 251 9.18 -18.49 10.98
C SER A 251 10.45 -18.63 10.13
N ALA A 252 11.11 -17.53 9.82
CA ALA A 252 12.38 -17.53 9.09
C ALA A 252 13.50 -18.23 9.88
N GLN A 253 13.56 -18.04 11.21
CA GLN A 253 14.51 -18.71 12.09
C GLN A 253 14.27 -20.22 12.11
N LYS A 254 13.04 -20.67 12.29
CA LYS A 254 12.65 -22.09 12.25
C LYS A 254 13.06 -22.78 10.93
N LEU A 255 12.99 -22.04 9.82
CA LEU A 255 13.34 -22.53 8.49
C LEU A 255 14.82 -22.32 8.09
N GLY A 256 15.65 -21.79 8.99
CA GLY A 256 17.08 -21.56 8.78
C GLY A 256 17.39 -20.46 7.76
N ARG A 257 16.52 -19.43 7.67
CA ARG A 257 16.63 -18.29 6.76
C ARG A 257 16.42 -16.94 7.45
N ALA A 258 16.62 -16.86 8.78
CA ALA A 258 16.49 -15.62 9.52
C ALA A 258 17.53 -14.57 9.05
N PRO A 259 17.13 -13.30 8.81
CA PRO A 259 18.04 -12.20 8.59
C PRO A 259 18.67 -11.74 9.91
N LYS A 260 19.64 -10.84 9.82
CA LYS A 260 20.15 -10.16 11.02
C LYS A 260 19.19 -9.03 11.40
N MET A 261 18.59 -9.13 12.58
CA MET A 261 17.68 -8.11 13.12
C MET A 261 18.17 -7.61 14.48
N ASN A 262 17.96 -6.32 14.73
CA ASN A 262 18.22 -5.69 16.03
C ASN A 262 16.92 -5.68 16.87
N HIS A 263 16.73 -6.70 17.70
CA HIS A 263 15.52 -6.85 18.50
C HIS A 263 15.30 -5.69 19.50
N SER A 264 16.37 -5.06 20.00
CA SER A 264 16.23 -3.89 20.88
C SER A 264 15.65 -2.69 20.13
N ALA A 265 16.07 -2.47 18.88
CA ALA A 265 15.51 -1.42 18.04
C ALA A 265 14.05 -1.72 17.68
N LEU A 266 13.74 -2.97 17.31
CA LEU A 266 12.35 -3.39 17.04
C LEU A 266 11.44 -3.15 18.23
N GLN A 267 11.88 -3.49 19.43
CA GLN A 267 11.12 -3.27 20.67
C GLN A 267 10.84 -1.78 20.91
N LYS A 268 11.84 -0.91 20.72
CA LYS A 268 11.66 0.55 20.88
C LYS A 268 10.66 1.13 19.86
N VAL A 269 10.73 0.66 18.62
CA VAL A 269 9.75 1.07 17.57
C VAL A 269 8.35 0.68 17.99
N ASP A 270 8.18 -0.55 18.49
CA ASP A 270 6.88 -1.05 18.93
C ASP A 270 6.34 -0.28 20.14
N GLU A 271 7.15 -0.10 21.17
CA GLU A 271 6.80 0.68 22.38
C GLU A 271 6.44 2.12 22.02
N TYR A 272 7.13 2.73 21.06
CA TYR A 272 6.84 4.08 20.60
C TYR A 272 5.48 4.17 19.91
N PHE A 273 5.20 3.30 18.94
CA PHE A 273 3.92 3.34 18.23
C PHE A 273 2.75 2.88 19.11
N ASP A 274 2.98 1.97 20.06
CA ASP A 274 1.98 1.63 21.08
C ASP A 274 1.61 2.83 21.94
N TRP A 275 2.61 3.62 22.34
CA TRP A 275 2.39 4.88 23.04
C TRP A 275 1.62 5.91 22.18
N ILE A 276 1.94 6.04 20.88
CA ILE A 276 1.16 6.89 19.96
C ILE A 276 -0.29 6.42 19.88
N CYS A 277 -0.53 5.12 19.75
CA CYS A 277 -1.90 4.56 19.78
C CYS A 277 -2.68 4.98 21.03
N ALA A 278 -2.04 4.87 22.19
CA ALA A 278 -2.68 5.25 23.44
C ALA A 278 -2.90 6.76 23.55
N ARG A 279 -1.93 7.58 23.14
CA ARG A 279 -2.00 9.05 23.22
C ARG A 279 -3.06 9.65 22.31
N ASP A 280 -3.15 9.17 21.07
CA ASP A 280 -3.96 9.78 20.02
C ASP A 280 -5.24 8.98 19.73
N ASN A 281 -5.50 7.96 20.55
CA ASN A 281 -6.66 7.06 20.40
C ASN A 281 -6.72 6.40 19.01
N PHE A 282 -5.56 5.95 18.51
CA PHE A 282 -5.47 5.17 17.27
C PHE A 282 -5.63 3.67 17.53
N ALA A 283 -6.16 2.96 16.55
CA ALA A 283 -6.33 1.52 16.61
C ALA A 283 -4.97 0.80 16.60
N ARG A 284 -4.86 -0.28 17.37
CA ARG A 284 -3.81 -1.28 17.25
C ARG A 284 -4.19 -2.35 16.25
N GLY A 285 -3.20 -3.06 15.74
CA GLY A 285 -3.44 -4.25 14.95
C GLY A 285 -3.83 -5.43 15.83
N GLU A 286 -4.86 -6.15 15.42
CA GLU A 286 -5.36 -7.31 16.15
C GLU A 286 -5.39 -8.55 15.24
N LYS A 287 -5.07 -9.72 15.79
CA LYS A 287 -5.12 -10.97 15.01
C LYS A 287 -6.56 -11.24 14.57
N ALA A 288 -6.75 -11.36 13.25
CA ALA A 288 -8.06 -11.66 12.70
C ALA A 288 -8.48 -13.10 13.00
N THR A 289 -9.76 -13.28 13.28
CA THR A 289 -10.40 -14.61 13.27
C THR A 289 -10.70 -14.99 11.81
N TYR A 290 -10.46 -16.26 11.46
CA TYR A 290 -10.79 -16.77 10.14
C TYR A 290 -12.29 -16.61 9.86
N ASP A 291 -12.61 -15.95 8.73
CA ASP A 291 -13.98 -15.75 8.26
C ASP A 291 -14.07 -16.24 6.80
N PRO A 292 -14.82 -17.34 6.53
CA PRO A 292 -14.99 -17.86 5.17
C PRO A 292 -15.70 -16.87 4.23
N ALA A 293 -16.54 -15.96 4.72
CA ALA A 293 -17.24 -14.96 3.91
C ALA A 293 -16.26 -14.04 3.16
N LEU A 294 -15.04 -13.86 3.69
CA LEU A 294 -13.98 -13.11 3.01
C LEU A 294 -13.69 -13.67 1.62
N TYR A 295 -13.73 -14.99 1.45
CA TYR A 295 -13.44 -15.65 0.17
C TYR A 295 -14.56 -15.50 -0.85
N GLU A 296 -15.78 -15.19 -0.41
CA GLU A 296 -16.93 -14.94 -1.27
C GLU A 296 -16.89 -13.52 -1.83
N HIS A 297 -16.88 -12.50 -0.95
CA HIS A 297 -16.92 -11.09 -1.40
C HIS A 297 -15.54 -10.52 -1.77
N GLN A 298 -14.45 -11.04 -1.21
CA GLN A 298 -13.04 -10.68 -1.46
C GLN A 298 -12.70 -9.17 -1.29
N ILE A 299 -13.49 -8.41 -0.56
CA ILE A 299 -13.29 -6.97 -0.35
C ILE A 299 -12.19 -6.76 0.68
N PRO A 300 -11.16 -5.93 0.40
CA PRO A 300 -10.11 -5.60 1.37
C PRO A 300 -10.67 -4.92 2.63
N GLY A 301 -10.06 -5.20 3.80
CA GLY A 301 -10.57 -4.79 5.12
C GLY A 301 -10.81 -3.30 5.29
N GLY A 302 -9.91 -2.46 4.79
CA GLY A 302 -10.10 -1.00 4.83
C GLY A 302 -11.30 -0.52 4.02
N MET A 303 -11.71 -1.26 2.99
CA MET A 303 -12.89 -0.93 2.19
C MET A 303 -14.21 -1.40 2.83
N ILE A 304 -14.21 -2.54 3.51
CA ILE A 304 -15.40 -3.00 4.26
C ILE A 304 -15.77 -1.97 5.34
N SER A 305 -14.79 -1.45 6.07
CA SER A 305 -15.04 -0.42 7.08
C SER A 305 -15.65 0.85 6.46
N ASN A 306 -15.15 1.27 5.31
CA ASN A 306 -15.71 2.42 4.58
C ASN A 306 -17.13 2.13 4.07
N LEU A 307 -17.38 0.94 3.53
CA LEU A 307 -18.71 0.51 3.09
C LEU A 307 -19.70 0.57 4.26
N ARG A 308 -19.38 -0.03 5.41
CA ARG A 308 -20.22 0.00 6.61
C ARG A 308 -20.56 1.42 7.07
N ALA A 309 -19.58 2.33 7.07
CA ALA A 309 -19.79 3.73 7.40
C ALA A 309 -20.76 4.42 6.40
N GLN A 310 -20.62 4.15 5.10
CA GLN A 310 -21.51 4.67 4.08
C GLN A 310 -22.93 4.11 4.24
N LEU A 311 -23.08 2.80 4.43
CA LEU A 311 -24.39 2.16 4.65
C LEU A 311 -25.09 2.69 5.90
N ALA A 312 -24.33 2.96 6.97
CA ALA A 312 -24.87 3.58 8.20
C ALA A 312 -25.36 5.00 7.93
N THR A 313 -24.59 5.81 7.20
CA THR A 313 -24.99 7.16 6.79
C THR A 313 -26.27 7.16 5.92
N MET A 314 -26.43 6.15 5.07
CA MET A 314 -27.58 5.96 4.22
C MET A 314 -28.78 5.31 4.95
N GLY A 315 -28.62 4.85 6.19
CA GLY A 315 -29.66 4.15 6.96
C GLY A 315 -29.97 2.74 6.47
N ILE A 316 -29.07 2.10 5.72
CA ILE A 316 -29.28 0.79 5.08
C ILE A 316 -28.30 -0.30 5.55
N SER A 317 -27.73 -0.16 6.74
CA SER A 317 -26.79 -1.16 7.30
C SER A 317 -27.38 -2.57 7.36
N HIS A 318 -28.71 -2.70 7.49
CA HIS A 318 -29.41 -3.99 7.49
C HIS A 318 -29.34 -4.73 6.15
N ARG A 319 -28.91 -4.08 5.06
CA ARG A 319 -28.73 -4.68 3.72
C ARG A 319 -27.28 -5.06 3.41
N GLU A 320 -26.37 -4.98 4.39
CA GLU A 320 -24.95 -5.27 4.17
C GLU A 320 -24.72 -6.64 3.52
N ALA A 321 -25.33 -7.70 4.08
CA ALA A 321 -25.16 -9.06 3.54
C ALA A 321 -25.61 -9.18 2.07
N GLU A 322 -26.74 -8.57 1.70
CA GLU A 322 -27.24 -8.55 0.32
C GLU A 322 -26.27 -7.80 -0.63
N ILE A 323 -25.67 -6.70 -0.14
CA ILE A 323 -24.72 -5.91 -0.94
C ILE A 323 -23.40 -6.69 -1.12
N LEU A 324 -22.94 -7.42 -0.12
CA LEU A 324 -21.74 -8.26 -0.22
C LEU A 324 -21.95 -9.42 -1.22
N GLU A 325 -23.08 -10.07 -1.17
CA GLU A 325 -23.45 -11.11 -2.13
C GLU A 325 -23.56 -10.54 -3.57
N GLU A 326 -24.23 -9.39 -3.73
CA GLU A 326 -24.32 -8.72 -5.02
C GLU A 326 -22.96 -8.24 -5.53
N THR A 327 -22.03 -7.86 -4.65
CA THR A 327 -20.64 -7.52 -5.02
C THR A 327 -19.94 -8.68 -5.70
N ALA A 328 -20.11 -9.90 -5.18
CA ALA A 328 -19.55 -11.11 -5.80
C ALA A 328 -20.15 -11.36 -7.20
N ARG A 329 -21.47 -11.19 -7.35
CA ARG A 329 -22.16 -11.34 -8.63
C ARG A 329 -21.78 -10.26 -9.65
N VAL A 330 -21.62 -9.00 -9.22
CA VAL A 330 -21.15 -7.90 -10.09
C VAL A 330 -19.72 -8.17 -10.55
N ARG A 331 -18.87 -8.65 -9.66
CA ARG A 331 -17.49 -9.02 -9.99
C ARG A 331 -17.44 -10.13 -11.06
N GLU A 332 -18.27 -11.15 -10.93
CA GLU A 332 -18.42 -12.21 -11.94
C GLU A 332 -18.86 -11.66 -13.29
N ASP A 333 -19.95 -10.89 -13.30
CA ASP A 333 -20.49 -10.25 -14.52
C ASP A 333 -19.49 -9.35 -15.24
N LEU A 334 -18.57 -8.71 -14.50
CA LEU A 334 -17.51 -7.87 -15.04
C LEU A 334 -16.26 -8.64 -15.50
N GLY A 335 -16.27 -9.98 -15.47
CA GLY A 335 -15.14 -10.80 -15.88
C GLY A 335 -14.05 -10.92 -14.81
N TYR A 336 -14.44 -10.92 -13.55
CA TYR A 336 -13.59 -11.12 -12.38
C TYR A 336 -12.45 -10.09 -12.22
N PRO A 337 -12.71 -8.76 -12.26
CA PRO A 337 -11.68 -7.79 -11.91
C PRO A 337 -11.12 -8.04 -10.49
N ILE A 338 -9.86 -7.65 -10.32
CA ILE A 338 -9.20 -7.73 -9.02
C ILE A 338 -9.78 -6.68 -8.10
N LEU A 339 -10.15 -7.07 -6.86
CA LEU A 339 -10.69 -6.14 -5.86
C LEU A 339 -9.56 -5.37 -5.17
N VAL A 340 -8.93 -4.49 -5.93
CA VAL A 340 -7.94 -3.52 -5.47
C VAL A 340 -8.33 -2.14 -5.99
N SER A 341 -7.93 -1.08 -5.30
CA SER A 341 -8.23 0.30 -5.73
C SER A 341 -7.71 0.58 -7.15
N PRO A 342 -8.52 1.19 -8.06
CA PRO A 342 -9.86 1.76 -7.79
C PRO A 342 -11.04 0.79 -8.00
N PHE A 343 -10.83 -0.38 -8.62
CA PHE A 343 -11.91 -1.25 -9.11
C PHE A 343 -12.78 -1.80 -7.99
N ALA A 344 -12.21 -2.13 -6.84
CA ALA A 344 -12.99 -2.57 -5.70
C ALA A 344 -14.10 -1.56 -5.34
N GLN A 345 -13.79 -0.26 -5.38
CA GLN A 345 -14.80 0.78 -5.12
C GLN A 345 -15.87 0.86 -6.20
N TYR A 346 -15.50 0.76 -7.47
CA TYR A 346 -16.45 0.80 -8.58
C TYR A 346 -17.44 -0.38 -8.51
N ILE A 347 -16.92 -1.57 -8.21
CA ILE A 347 -17.73 -2.80 -8.10
C ILE A 347 -18.68 -2.73 -6.93
N VAL A 348 -18.21 -2.31 -5.75
CA VAL A 348 -19.08 -2.14 -4.57
C VAL A 348 -20.15 -1.06 -4.82
N THR A 349 -19.81 0.06 -5.45
CA THR A 349 -20.77 1.09 -5.82
C THR A 349 -21.85 0.54 -6.76
N GLN A 350 -21.47 -0.25 -7.77
CA GLN A 350 -22.44 -0.91 -8.65
C GLN A 350 -23.34 -1.88 -7.89
N ALA A 351 -22.79 -2.66 -6.95
CA ALA A 351 -23.58 -3.57 -6.15
C ALA A 351 -24.61 -2.82 -5.27
N VAL A 352 -24.19 -1.73 -4.62
CA VAL A 352 -25.09 -0.87 -3.85
C VAL A 352 -26.22 -0.33 -4.74
N LEU A 353 -25.91 0.17 -5.94
CA LEU A 353 -26.91 0.66 -6.89
C LEU A 353 -27.91 -0.43 -7.30
N ASN A 354 -27.42 -1.63 -7.62
CA ASN A 354 -28.28 -2.76 -8.00
C ASN A 354 -29.26 -3.11 -6.89
N VAL A 355 -28.76 -3.20 -5.65
CA VAL A 355 -29.57 -3.53 -4.46
C VAL A 355 -30.57 -2.43 -4.17
N MET A 356 -30.17 -1.16 -4.20
CA MET A 356 -31.05 -0.03 -3.90
C MET A 356 -32.16 0.18 -4.93
N GLN A 357 -31.88 -0.11 -6.20
CA GLN A 357 -32.84 0.08 -7.30
C GLN A 357 -33.73 -1.14 -7.54
N GLY A 358 -33.43 -2.29 -6.91
CA GLY A 358 -34.15 -3.55 -7.09
C GLY A 358 -34.03 -4.15 -8.51
N GLU A 359 -33.21 -3.57 -9.35
CA GLU A 359 -32.92 -4.03 -10.72
C GLU A 359 -31.44 -3.92 -11.02
N ARG A 360 -30.82 -5.04 -11.42
CA ARG A 360 -29.38 -5.10 -11.74
C ARG A 360 -29.07 -4.32 -13.02
N TYR A 361 -28.08 -3.40 -12.91
CA TYR A 361 -27.61 -2.58 -14.02
C TYR A 361 -28.67 -1.64 -14.62
N LYS A 362 -29.66 -1.20 -13.81
CA LYS A 362 -30.55 -0.12 -14.19
C LYS A 362 -29.80 1.18 -14.38
N THR A 363 -28.87 1.45 -13.47
CA THR A 363 -27.88 2.53 -13.57
C THR A 363 -26.48 1.91 -13.57
N ILE A 364 -25.64 2.31 -14.52
CA ILE A 364 -24.24 1.90 -14.62
C ILE A 364 -23.39 3.15 -14.55
N PRO A 365 -22.53 3.31 -13.50
CA PRO A 365 -21.58 4.41 -13.40
C PRO A 365 -20.63 4.48 -14.60
N ASP A 366 -20.15 5.67 -14.92
CA ASP A 366 -19.29 5.88 -16.09
C ASP A 366 -17.93 5.15 -15.93
N GLU A 367 -17.44 5.00 -14.70
CA GLU A 367 -16.23 4.22 -14.40
C GLU A 367 -16.40 2.74 -14.80
N ILE A 368 -17.58 2.16 -14.58
CA ILE A 368 -17.88 0.78 -15.03
C ILE A 368 -17.99 0.72 -16.55
N LYS A 369 -18.60 1.71 -17.20
CA LYS A 369 -18.65 1.77 -18.67
C LYS A 369 -17.24 1.91 -19.27
N LEU A 370 -16.39 2.77 -18.69
CA LEU A 370 -14.99 2.91 -19.09
C LEU A 370 -14.22 1.61 -18.89
N TYR A 371 -14.44 0.90 -17.77
CA TYR A 371 -13.87 -0.41 -17.53
C TYR A 371 -14.27 -1.41 -18.63
N LEU A 372 -15.58 -1.50 -18.95
CA LEU A 372 -16.11 -2.39 -19.96
C LEU A 372 -15.62 -2.03 -21.38
N LYS A 373 -15.29 -0.78 -21.64
CA LYS A 373 -14.65 -0.34 -22.89
C LYS A 373 -13.17 -0.75 -23.02
N GLY A 374 -12.53 -1.20 -21.93
CA GLY A 374 -11.08 -1.45 -21.92
C GLY A 374 -10.22 -0.20 -21.70
N HIS A 375 -10.83 0.92 -21.28
CA HIS A 375 -10.15 2.19 -21.05
C HIS A 375 -9.02 2.09 -20.01
N TYR A 376 -9.16 1.19 -19.01
CA TYR A 376 -8.16 0.97 -17.98
C TYR A 376 -7.14 -0.13 -18.33
N GLY A 377 -7.28 -0.80 -19.46
CA GLY A 377 -6.41 -1.87 -19.89
C GLY A 377 -7.13 -3.19 -20.17
N ARG A 378 -6.35 -4.27 -20.28
CA ARG A 378 -6.87 -5.62 -20.56
C ARG A 378 -7.59 -6.20 -19.36
N LEU A 379 -8.76 -6.76 -19.62
CA LEU A 379 -9.53 -7.49 -18.62
C LEU A 379 -8.99 -8.91 -18.47
N ALA A 380 -9.02 -9.46 -17.24
CA ALA A 380 -8.60 -10.83 -16.98
C ALA A 380 -9.58 -11.85 -17.57
N GLY A 381 -10.88 -11.59 -17.43
CA GLY A 381 -11.95 -12.44 -17.97
C GLY A 381 -12.90 -11.65 -18.86
N LYS A 382 -13.73 -12.36 -19.60
CA LYS A 382 -14.74 -11.76 -20.48
C LYS A 382 -15.96 -11.31 -19.66
N PRO A 383 -16.38 -10.04 -19.74
CA PRO A 383 -17.62 -9.58 -19.13
C PRO A 383 -18.85 -10.29 -19.71
N SER A 384 -19.91 -10.44 -18.90
CA SER A 384 -21.15 -11.06 -19.34
C SER A 384 -21.83 -10.27 -20.46
N ALA A 385 -22.45 -10.99 -21.44
CA ALA A 385 -23.18 -10.34 -22.52
C ALA A 385 -24.32 -9.44 -22.02
N LYS A 386 -24.89 -9.75 -20.86
CA LYS A 386 -25.95 -8.97 -20.22
C LYS A 386 -25.44 -7.58 -19.81
N VAL A 387 -24.29 -7.51 -19.12
CA VAL A 387 -23.75 -6.21 -18.68
C VAL A 387 -23.24 -5.40 -19.85
N MET A 388 -22.58 -6.04 -20.84
CA MET A 388 -22.14 -5.38 -22.07
C MET A 388 -23.31 -4.74 -22.84
N GLY A 389 -24.40 -5.49 -23.01
CA GLY A 389 -25.60 -4.99 -23.66
C GLY A 389 -26.28 -3.85 -22.90
N ARG A 390 -26.35 -3.93 -21.57
CA ARG A 390 -26.90 -2.85 -20.72
C ARG A 390 -26.03 -1.59 -20.74
N ALA A 391 -24.70 -1.75 -20.74
CA ALA A 391 -23.76 -0.63 -20.82
C ALA A 391 -23.72 0.01 -22.21
N ASN A 392 -24.12 -0.71 -23.24
CA ASN A 392 -24.08 -0.31 -24.65
C ASN A 392 -22.69 0.19 -25.08
N VAL A 393 -21.68 -0.63 -24.84
CA VAL A 393 -20.27 -0.33 -25.14
C VAL A 393 -19.59 -1.49 -25.84
N ASP A 394 -18.60 -1.17 -26.68
CA ASP A 394 -17.70 -2.13 -27.29
C ASP A 394 -16.36 -2.15 -26.52
N TYR A 395 -15.84 -3.35 -26.33
CA TYR A 395 -14.54 -3.56 -25.68
C TYR A 395 -13.39 -3.45 -26.65
N ASP A 396 -12.48 -2.52 -26.40
CA ASP A 396 -11.19 -2.41 -27.10
C ASP A 396 -10.08 -2.04 -26.11
N ALA A 397 -9.14 -2.94 -25.86
CA ALA A 397 -7.91 -2.72 -25.10
C ALA A 397 -6.67 -3.02 -25.96
N SER A 398 -6.74 -2.80 -27.25
CA SER A 398 -5.62 -2.95 -28.18
C SER A 398 -4.46 -2.02 -27.84
N ARG A 399 -4.76 -0.77 -27.49
CA ARG A 399 -3.81 0.23 -27.01
C ARG A 399 -3.80 0.27 -25.48
N ARG A 400 -2.65 0.61 -24.90
CA ARG A 400 -2.58 0.85 -23.45
C ARG A 400 -3.13 2.24 -23.08
N PRO A 401 -3.65 2.44 -21.88
CA PRO A 401 -4.23 3.72 -21.43
C PRO A 401 -3.35 4.94 -21.68
N GLY A 402 -2.04 4.85 -21.39
CA GLY A 402 -1.11 5.95 -21.58
C GLY A 402 -0.96 6.43 -23.03
N GLU A 403 -1.31 5.59 -24.03
CA GLU A 403 -1.31 5.95 -25.46
C GLU A 403 -2.61 6.63 -25.90
N LEU A 404 -3.63 6.64 -25.05
CA LEU A 404 -4.94 7.23 -25.34
C LEU A 404 -5.06 8.66 -24.80
N ILE A 405 -4.14 9.09 -23.96
CA ILE A 405 -4.20 10.37 -23.26
C ILE A 405 -3.08 11.29 -23.80
N GLU A 406 -3.46 12.48 -24.23
CA GLU A 406 -2.51 13.48 -24.72
C GLU A 406 -1.59 13.99 -23.59
N PRO A 407 -0.31 14.33 -23.90
CA PRO A 407 0.63 14.87 -22.92
C PRO A 407 0.07 16.11 -22.20
N ALA A 408 0.12 16.12 -20.87
CA ALA A 408 -0.46 17.17 -20.04
C ALA A 408 0.53 18.28 -19.66
N LEU A 409 1.83 17.97 -19.52
CA LEU A 409 2.82 18.93 -19.04
C LEU A 409 2.96 20.20 -19.87
N PRO A 410 2.89 20.17 -21.23
CA PRO A 410 2.93 21.39 -22.03
C PRO A 410 1.78 22.35 -21.70
N GLY A 411 0.55 21.82 -21.55
CA GLY A 411 -0.65 22.58 -21.20
C GLY A 411 -0.55 23.15 -19.78
N LEU A 412 -0.09 22.36 -18.82
CA LEU A 412 0.11 22.79 -17.44
C LEU A 412 1.15 23.91 -17.34
N ARG A 413 2.28 23.78 -18.06
CA ARG A 413 3.30 24.85 -18.09
C ARG A 413 2.81 26.13 -18.76
N LYS A 414 1.93 26.03 -19.76
CA LYS A 414 1.28 27.21 -20.35
C LYS A 414 0.37 27.91 -19.35
N LYS A 415 -0.38 27.13 -18.56
CA LYS A 415 -1.33 27.66 -17.55
C LYS A 415 -0.62 28.28 -16.34
N TRP A 416 0.39 27.60 -15.79
CA TRP A 416 1.02 27.95 -14.52
C TRP A 416 2.36 28.68 -14.65
N GLY A 417 2.86 28.87 -15.87
CA GLY A 417 4.12 29.52 -16.17
C GLY A 417 5.32 28.55 -16.25
N ARG A 418 6.36 29.00 -16.96
CA ARG A 418 7.57 28.17 -17.19
C ARG A 418 8.46 28.04 -15.94
N SER A 419 8.33 28.95 -14.99
CA SER A 419 9.12 29.01 -13.73
C SER A 419 8.55 28.13 -12.61
N ILE A 420 7.36 27.54 -12.80
CA ILE A 420 6.77 26.64 -11.80
C ILE A 420 7.71 25.45 -11.53
N SER A 421 7.92 25.10 -10.27
CA SER A 421 8.74 23.94 -9.91
C SER A 421 8.11 22.63 -10.42
N LYS A 422 8.90 21.60 -10.63
CA LYS A 422 8.41 20.26 -11.04
C LYS A 422 7.45 19.68 -10.00
N GLU A 423 7.72 19.90 -8.73
CA GLU A 423 6.88 19.46 -7.61
C GLU A 423 5.51 20.13 -7.65
N GLN A 424 5.46 21.44 -7.76
CA GLN A 424 4.20 22.16 -7.89
C GLN A 424 3.44 21.77 -9.16
N LEU A 425 4.16 21.58 -10.28
CA LEU A 425 3.58 21.14 -11.54
C LEU A 425 2.92 19.77 -11.40
N SER A 426 3.56 18.83 -10.69
CA SER A 426 2.99 17.50 -10.42
C SER A 426 1.74 17.56 -9.54
N LEU A 427 1.74 18.41 -8.51
CA LEU A 427 0.57 18.60 -7.65
C LEU A 427 -0.61 19.18 -8.44
N HIS A 428 -0.37 20.12 -9.35
CA HIS A 428 -1.39 20.66 -10.25
C HIS A 428 -1.85 19.66 -11.33
N ALA A 429 -1.03 18.67 -11.65
CA ALA A 429 -1.45 17.56 -12.51
C ALA A 429 -2.39 16.60 -11.78
N PHE A 430 -2.14 16.33 -10.49
CA PHE A 430 -2.89 15.35 -9.70
C PHE A 430 -4.14 15.92 -9.04
N TYR A 431 -4.16 17.21 -8.70
CA TYR A 431 -5.18 17.82 -7.86
C TYR A 431 -5.70 19.16 -8.38
N PRO A 432 -6.95 19.49 -8.06
CA PRO A 432 -7.45 20.85 -8.21
C PRO A 432 -6.58 21.86 -7.45
N GLU A 433 -6.51 23.09 -7.95
CA GLU A 433 -5.64 24.14 -7.44
C GLU A 433 -5.71 24.35 -5.92
N HIS A 434 -6.93 24.40 -5.36
CA HIS A 434 -7.13 24.63 -3.93
C HIS A 434 -6.56 23.51 -3.04
N LEU A 435 -6.32 22.32 -3.59
CA LEU A 435 -5.64 21.22 -2.91
C LEU A 435 -4.13 21.24 -3.13
N ALA A 436 -3.67 21.68 -4.30
CA ALA A 436 -2.27 21.68 -4.70
C ALA A 436 -1.42 22.78 -4.02
N ILE A 437 -2.06 23.80 -3.45
CA ILE A 437 -1.37 24.95 -2.81
C ILE A 437 -1.58 24.97 -1.30
N GLY A 438 -0.76 25.73 -0.59
CA GLY A 438 -0.89 25.96 0.86
C GLY A 438 -0.62 24.69 1.69
N LEU A 439 0.18 23.76 1.17
CA LEU A 439 0.58 22.56 1.91
C LEU A 439 1.61 22.90 2.99
N ARG A 440 1.45 22.28 4.18
CA ARG A 440 2.35 22.48 5.33
C ARG A 440 3.67 21.76 5.12
N ASP A 441 4.70 22.24 5.79
CA ASP A 441 6.00 21.58 5.85
C ASP A 441 6.06 20.64 7.06
N GLY A 442 5.65 19.40 6.88
CA GLY A 442 5.66 18.40 7.94
C GLY A 442 7.06 18.05 8.45
N ALA A 443 8.10 18.22 7.64
CA ALA A 443 9.48 18.04 8.06
C ALA A 443 9.90 19.10 9.09
N GLN A 444 9.58 20.37 8.84
CA GLN A 444 9.84 21.46 9.79
C GLN A 444 9.03 21.29 11.08
N GLU A 445 7.78 20.82 10.96
CA GLU A 445 6.95 20.52 12.13
C GLU A 445 7.55 19.36 12.94
N ALA A 446 8.03 18.30 12.29
CA ALA A 446 8.66 17.17 12.95
C ALA A 446 9.92 17.55 13.74
N LEU A 447 10.78 18.38 13.16
CA LEU A 447 11.98 18.88 13.85
C LEU A 447 11.65 19.74 15.08
N LYS A 448 10.55 20.51 15.03
CA LYS A 448 10.11 21.34 16.17
C LYS A 448 9.42 20.53 17.26
N GLN A 449 8.62 19.53 16.89
CA GLN A 449 7.77 18.74 17.79
C GLN A 449 8.44 17.44 18.24
N GLY A 450 9.42 16.94 17.51
CA GLY A 450 10.05 15.63 17.75
C GLY A 450 10.51 15.41 19.20
N PRO A 451 11.16 16.38 19.86
CA PRO A 451 11.53 16.24 21.27
C PRO A 451 10.34 16.10 22.23
N ALA A 452 9.19 16.74 21.89
CA ALA A 452 7.96 16.67 22.70
C ALA A 452 7.14 15.41 22.43
N LEU A 453 7.42 14.69 21.35
CA LEU A 453 6.76 13.43 20.96
C LEU A 453 7.52 12.19 21.43
N GLN A 454 8.61 12.33 22.14
CA GLN A 454 9.25 11.18 22.78
C GLN A 454 8.45 10.73 23.99
N PRO A 455 8.35 9.41 24.23
CA PRO A 455 7.64 8.92 25.38
C PRO A 455 8.19 9.56 26.65
N PHE A 456 7.35 10.27 27.36
CA PHE A 456 7.70 10.88 28.65
C PHE A 456 8.21 9.82 29.65
N THR A 457 7.73 8.59 29.53
CA THR A 457 8.21 7.41 30.25
C THR A 457 9.71 7.13 30.02
N GLU A 458 10.24 7.32 28.82
CA GLU A 458 11.66 7.12 28.53
C GLU A 458 12.52 8.18 29.23
N LEU A 459 12.07 9.44 29.22
CA LEU A 459 12.73 10.50 29.97
C LEU A 459 12.70 10.22 31.46
N VAL A 460 11.57 9.77 31.99
CA VAL A 460 11.41 9.44 33.41
C VAL A 460 12.25 8.21 33.77
N LYS A 461 12.21 7.14 32.98
CA LYS A 461 13.07 5.95 33.16
C LYS A 461 14.53 6.35 33.17
N TYR A 462 14.99 7.13 32.20
CA TYR A 462 16.35 7.62 32.12
C TYR A 462 16.77 8.40 33.36
N LEU A 463 15.92 9.33 33.82
CA LEU A 463 16.18 10.13 35.00
C LEU A 463 16.18 9.30 36.29
N VAL A 464 15.29 8.33 36.42
CA VAL A 464 15.23 7.41 37.56
C VAL A 464 16.42 6.45 37.57
N MET A 465 16.85 5.93 36.42
CA MET A 465 18.00 5.01 36.33
C MET A 465 19.34 5.69 36.65
N LYS A 466 19.47 7.00 36.42
CA LYS A 466 20.71 7.73 36.74
C LYS A 466 20.96 7.88 38.23
N LYS A 467 19.98 7.67 39.12
CA LYS A 467 20.10 7.79 40.60
C LYS A 467 20.81 9.08 41.12
N GLU A 468 20.96 10.07 40.25
CA GLU A 468 21.68 11.31 40.57
C GLU A 468 20.77 12.39 41.20
N TYR A 469 19.45 12.12 41.21
CA TYR A 469 18.47 13.12 41.63
C TYR A 469 17.60 12.58 42.78
N ARG A 470 17.54 13.32 43.87
CA ARG A 470 16.63 13.03 44.98
C ARG A 470 15.18 13.43 44.72
N LYS A 471 14.97 14.31 43.78
CA LYS A 471 13.62 14.80 43.39
C LYS A 471 13.63 15.27 41.93
N ILE A 472 12.73 14.75 41.16
CA ILE A 472 12.51 15.13 39.77
C ILE A 472 11.11 15.71 39.65
N ARG A 473 10.98 16.94 39.17
CA ARG A 473 9.71 17.54 38.79
C ARG A 473 9.72 17.80 37.30
N THR A 474 8.68 17.37 36.61
CA THR A 474 8.52 17.64 35.20
C THR A 474 7.11 18.14 34.93
N LYS A 475 6.97 19.04 33.97
CA LYS A 475 5.69 19.60 33.55
C LYS A 475 5.60 19.56 32.04
N LEU A 476 4.59 18.86 31.53
CA LEU A 476 4.32 18.74 30.11
C LEU A 476 2.82 18.89 29.90
N GLY A 477 2.41 19.85 29.06
CA GLY A 477 1.01 20.00 28.63
C GLY A 477 -0.04 20.10 29.76
N GLY A 478 0.31 20.67 30.89
CA GLY A 478 -0.60 20.75 32.05
C GLY A 478 -0.51 19.58 33.03
N ILE A 479 0.27 18.55 32.75
CA ILE A 479 0.58 17.45 33.67
C ILE A 479 1.86 17.76 34.40
N GLU A 480 1.82 17.77 35.73
CA GLU A 480 3.01 17.90 36.58
C GLU A 480 3.25 16.58 37.29
N LEU A 481 4.42 15.96 37.05
CA LEU A 481 4.84 14.76 37.73
C LEU A 481 6.01 15.07 38.67
N SER A 482 5.95 14.55 39.88
CA SER A 482 6.99 14.71 40.89
C SER A 482 7.38 13.31 41.41
N PHE A 483 8.66 12.98 41.24
CA PHE A 483 9.24 11.74 41.79
C PHE A 483 10.21 12.13 42.92
N SER A 484 10.15 11.40 44.02
CA SER A 484 11.14 11.48 45.11
C SER A 484 11.63 10.06 45.40
N SER A 485 12.97 9.89 45.48
CA SER A 485 13.60 8.64 45.95
C SER A 485 13.56 8.55 47.47
#